data_be4dcbcd0b14ec0a532f6ef464b0be3c
#
_entry.id   be4dcbcd0b14ec0a532f6ef464b0be3c
#
_cell.length_a   1.000
_cell.length_b   1.000
_cell.length_c   1.000
_cell.angle_alpha   90.00
_cell.angle_beta   90.00
_cell.angle_gamma   90.00
#
_symmetry.space_group_name_H-M   'P 1'
#
loop_
_entity.id
_entity.type
_entity.pdbx_description
1 polymer ?
#
loop_
_entity_poly.entity_id
_entity_poly.type
_entity_poly.pdbx_seq_one_letter_code
_entity_poly.pdbx_strand_id
1 'polypeptide(L)'
;LLQALPQTPLWDRLKKADRLNEEEGRDSNVDFLLPYDDVVRSWRACMGAAYQPQKLLDRYEYQITKTYPNRIMPRTRQQMSWKNIRMGLIMLRNIFWKVGVLGDYKAAFWKFAARRLMRGEIEYLISSIMVAQHLIMFSRDASQGTTSASYYSMKMPDAVPAE
;
A
#
# COMPACT_ATOMS: atom_id res chain seq x y z
N LEU A 1 -8.15 -8.57 4.94
CA LEU A 1 -8.98 -9.78 4.90
C LEU A 1 -10.18 -9.59 3.97
N LEU A 2 -10.82 -10.72 3.59
CA LEU A 2 -12.03 -10.69 2.77
C LEU A 2 -13.21 -10.18 3.58
N GLN A 3 -13.97 -9.23 2.99
CA GLN A 3 -15.26 -8.82 3.51
C GLN A 3 -16.35 -9.06 2.46
N ALA A 4 -17.44 -9.66 2.87
CA ALA A 4 -18.64 -9.77 2.05
C ALA A 4 -19.44 -8.47 2.19
N LEU A 5 -19.67 -7.78 1.09
CA LEU A 5 -20.47 -6.56 1.07
C LEU A 5 -21.95 -6.92 0.84
N PRO A 6 -22.90 -6.29 1.56
CA PRO A 6 -24.32 -6.48 1.32
C PRO A 6 -24.70 -6.28 -0.16
N GLN A 7 -25.69 -6.98 -0.63
CA GLN A 7 -26.20 -6.93 -2.02
C GLN A 7 -25.18 -7.43 -3.08
N THR A 8 -24.16 -8.20 -2.68
CA THR A 8 -23.26 -8.86 -3.62
C THR A 8 -23.54 -10.36 -3.71
N PRO A 9 -23.22 -11.01 -4.85
CA PRO A 9 -23.35 -12.46 -4.98
C PRO A 9 -22.56 -13.26 -3.93
N LEU A 10 -21.44 -12.71 -3.44
CA LEU A 10 -20.66 -13.29 -2.36
C LEU A 10 -21.44 -13.27 -1.03
N TRP A 11 -22.06 -12.14 -0.71
CA TRP A 11 -22.90 -11.99 0.48
C TRP A 11 -24.04 -13.01 0.49
N ASP A 12 -24.78 -13.10 -0.62
CA ASP A 12 -25.90 -14.03 -0.74
C ASP A 12 -25.50 -15.49 -0.58
N ARG A 13 -24.36 -15.88 -1.14
CA ARG A 13 -23.81 -17.24 -1.00
C ARG A 13 -23.42 -17.53 0.44
N LEU A 14 -22.73 -16.61 1.10
CA LEU A 14 -22.29 -16.80 2.49
C LEU A 14 -23.47 -16.80 3.45
N LYS A 15 -24.47 -15.95 3.21
CA LYS A 15 -25.73 -15.93 3.97
C LYS A 15 -26.47 -17.25 3.87
N LYS A 16 -26.61 -17.82 2.65
CA LYS A 16 -27.23 -19.14 2.45
C LYS A 16 -26.44 -20.27 3.10
N ALA A 17 -25.13 -20.12 3.24
CA ALA A 17 -24.27 -21.12 3.87
C ALA A 17 -24.11 -20.93 5.39
N ASP A 18 -24.82 -19.95 5.99
CA ASP A 18 -24.70 -19.55 7.40
C ASP A 18 -23.26 -19.27 7.84
N ARG A 19 -22.55 -18.52 6.98
CA ARG A 19 -21.12 -18.18 7.14
C ARG A 19 -20.86 -16.67 7.18
N LEU A 20 -21.85 -15.90 7.55
CA LEU A 20 -21.71 -14.48 7.87
C LEU A 20 -21.64 -14.31 9.38
N ASN A 21 -20.66 -13.55 9.83
CA ASN A 21 -20.49 -13.22 11.24
C ASN A 21 -20.36 -11.70 11.36
N GLU A 22 -21.30 -11.10 12.05
CA GLU A 22 -21.39 -9.65 12.25
C GLU A 22 -20.92 -9.24 13.66
N GLU A 23 -20.10 -10.06 14.34
CA GLU A 23 -19.54 -9.71 15.64
C GLU A 23 -18.68 -8.45 15.54
N GLU A 24 -18.93 -7.52 16.45
CA GLU A 24 -18.16 -6.29 16.55
C GLU A 24 -16.68 -6.59 16.88
N GLY A 25 -15.77 -5.87 16.18
CA GLY A 25 -14.33 -5.98 16.42
C GLY A 25 -13.61 -7.01 15.56
N ARG A 26 -14.30 -7.78 14.72
CA ARG A 26 -13.66 -8.65 13.73
C ARG A 26 -13.21 -7.84 12.49
N ASP A 27 -12.06 -8.21 11.96
CA ASP A 27 -11.53 -7.66 10.71
C ASP A 27 -12.20 -8.23 9.45
N SER A 28 -13.11 -9.21 9.61
CA SER A 28 -13.84 -9.85 8.52
C SER A 28 -15.21 -10.33 9.04
N ASN A 29 -16.23 -10.12 8.23
CA ASN A 29 -17.57 -10.63 8.47
C ASN A 29 -17.81 -12.02 7.88
N VAL A 30 -16.74 -12.72 7.54
CA VAL A 30 -16.80 -14.06 6.96
C VAL A 30 -16.32 -15.08 7.97
N ASP A 31 -17.13 -16.13 8.22
CA ASP A 31 -16.66 -17.32 8.90
C ASP A 31 -15.86 -18.19 7.93
N PHE A 32 -14.55 -18.25 8.18
CA PHE A 32 -13.61 -19.02 7.38
C PHE A 32 -13.74 -20.51 7.69
N LEU A 33 -13.27 -21.37 6.77
CA LEU A 33 -13.18 -22.81 7.01
C LEU A 33 -12.05 -23.17 8.00
N LEU A 34 -11.06 -22.28 8.11
CA LEU A 34 -9.97 -22.38 9.07
C LEU A 34 -10.29 -21.52 10.29
N PRO A 35 -9.69 -21.81 11.46
CA PRO A 35 -9.81 -20.95 12.64
C PRO A 35 -9.45 -19.50 12.30
N TYR A 36 -10.27 -18.57 12.77
CA TYR A 36 -10.12 -17.13 12.44
C TYR A 36 -8.72 -16.59 12.75
N ASP A 37 -8.19 -16.94 13.92
CA ASP A 37 -6.86 -16.47 14.35
C ASP A 37 -5.73 -16.97 13.44
N ASP A 38 -5.86 -18.18 12.89
CA ASP A 38 -4.89 -18.73 11.95
C ASP A 38 -4.93 -17.99 10.60
N VAL A 39 -6.13 -17.61 10.17
CA VAL A 39 -6.32 -16.81 8.96
C VAL A 39 -5.71 -15.41 9.14
N VAL A 40 -5.98 -14.75 10.27
CA VAL A 40 -5.41 -13.43 10.61
C VAL A 40 -3.89 -13.51 10.70
N ARG A 41 -3.35 -14.52 11.39
CA ARG A 41 -1.90 -14.74 11.51
C ARG A 41 -1.24 -14.95 10.15
N SER A 42 -1.84 -15.78 9.32
CA SER A 42 -1.34 -16.05 7.96
C SER A 42 -1.39 -14.81 7.08
N TRP A 43 -2.45 -14.01 7.17
CA TRP A 43 -2.57 -12.75 6.47
C TRP A 43 -1.48 -11.75 6.91
N ARG A 44 -1.25 -11.58 8.22
CA ARG A 44 -0.20 -10.72 8.75
C ARG A 44 1.19 -11.15 8.26
N ALA A 45 1.48 -12.44 8.29
CA ALA A 45 2.73 -13.00 7.79
C ALA A 45 2.90 -12.73 6.27
N CYS A 46 1.83 -12.91 5.49
CA CYS A 46 1.81 -12.62 4.07
C CYS A 46 2.08 -11.13 3.78
N MET A 47 1.41 -10.23 4.50
CA MET A 47 1.61 -8.79 4.36
C MET A 47 3.06 -8.40 4.68
N GLY A 48 3.60 -8.85 5.80
CA GLY A 48 4.99 -8.58 6.17
C GLY A 48 6.01 -9.11 5.15
N ALA A 49 5.76 -10.29 4.59
CA ALA A 49 6.65 -10.87 3.58
C ALA A 49 6.53 -10.20 2.20
N ALA A 50 5.31 -9.84 1.78
CA ALA A 50 5.04 -9.27 0.47
C ALA A 50 5.57 -7.83 0.33
N TYR A 51 5.51 -7.06 1.42
CA TYR A 51 5.90 -5.64 1.43
C TYR A 51 7.25 -5.38 2.12
N GLN A 52 8.11 -6.39 2.22
CA GLN A 52 9.50 -6.17 2.59
C GLN A 52 10.13 -5.12 1.66
N PRO A 53 10.83 -4.09 2.19
CA PRO A 53 11.33 -2.97 1.39
C PRO A 53 12.14 -3.39 0.17
N GLN A 54 13.08 -4.33 0.32
CA GLN A 54 13.90 -4.81 -0.78
C GLN A 54 13.05 -5.47 -1.88
N LYS A 55 12.14 -6.39 -1.50
CA LYS A 55 11.27 -7.09 -2.46
C LYS A 55 10.31 -6.15 -3.17
N LEU A 56 9.79 -5.15 -2.45
CA LEU A 56 8.90 -4.15 -3.03
C LEU A 56 9.62 -3.29 -4.06
N LEU A 57 10.82 -2.79 -3.75
CA LEU A 57 11.62 -1.98 -4.66
C LEU A 57 12.12 -2.79 -5.87
N ASP A 58 12.48 -4.07 -5.69
CA ASP A 58 12.84 -4.97 -6.80
C ASP A 58 11.63 -5.22 -7.73
N ARG A 59 10.39 -5.32 -7.20
CA ARG A 59 9.18 -5.37 -8.02
C ARG A 59 8.96 -4.09 -8.82
N TYR A 60 9.16 -2.92 -8.21
CA TYR A 60 9.07 -1.65 -8.94
C TYR A 60 10.13 -1.54 -10.03
N GLU A 61 11.37 -1.97 -9.75
CA GLU A 61 12.42 -2.05 -10.77
C GLU A 61 11.97 -2.90 -11.97
N TYR A 62 11.42 -4.08 -11.71
CA TYR A 62 10.89 -4.96 -12.76
C TYR A 62 9.73 -4.31 -13.52
N GLN A 63 8.78 -3.71 -12.81
CA GLN A 63 7.62 -3.04 -13.44
C GLN A 63 8.06 -1.89 -14.34
N ILE A 64 8.98 -1.04 -13.89
CA ILE A 64 9.47 0.10 -14.65
C ILE A 64 10.23 -0.36 -15.89
N THR A 65 11.05 -1.41 -15.77
CA THR A 65 11.96 -1.82 -16.86
C THR A 65 11.33 -2.79 -17.85
N LYS A 66 10.41 -3.64 -17.40
CA LYS A 66 9.86 -4.74 -18.19
C LYS A 66 8.38 -4.63 -18.50
N THR A 67 7.57 -4.29 -17.49
CA THR A 67 6.11 -4.32 -17.66
C THR A 67 5.58 -3.02 -18.25
N TYR A 68 6.08 -1.89 -17.77
CA TYR A 68 5.56 -0.56 -18.13
C TYR A 68 6.68 0.43 -18.48
N PRO A 69 7.54 0.14 -19.47
CA PRO A 69 8.68 1.00 -19.78
C PRO A 69 8.27 2.40 -20.23
N ASN A 70 7.07 2.56 -20.78
CA ASN A 70 6.55 3.83 -21.32
C ASN A 70 5.41 4.43 -20.50
N ARG A 71 5.27 4.05 -19.23
CA ARG A 71 4.16 4.52 -18.37
C ARG A 71 4.21 6.00 -18.06
N ILE A 72 5.38 6.58 -17.91
CA ILE A 72 5.56 8.02 -17.67
C ILE A 72 5.78 8.70 -19.02
N MET A 73 4.80 9.49 -19.42
CA MET A 73 4.94 10.34 -20.60
C MET A 73 5.83 11.55 -20.31
N PRO A 74 6.62 12.01 -21.29
CA PRO A 74 7.39 13.24 -21.15
C PRO A 74 6.47 14.41 -20.77
N ARG A 75 6.90 15.22 -19.82
CA ARG A 75 6.13 16.40 -19.40
C ARG A 75 6.05 17.42 -20.55
N THR A 76 4.88 18.00 -20.72
CA THR A 76 4.71 19.15 -21.59
C THR A 76 5.34 20.39 -20.98
N ARG A 77 5.73 21.40 -21.79
CA ARG A 77 6.29 22.67 -21.31
C ARG A 77 5.42 23.35 -20.28
N GLN A 78 4.09 23.25 -20.37
CA GLN A 78 3.16 23.80 -19.39
C GLN A 78 3.25 23.13 -18.01
N GLN A 79 3.62 21.86 -17.97
CA GLN A 79 3.82 21.12 -16.71
C GLN A 79 5.17 21.42 -16.06
N MET A 80 6.13 22.00 -16.78
CA MET A 80 7.45 22.41 -16.29
C MET A 80 7.46 23.84 -15.72
N SER A 81 6.42 24.19 -14.96
CA SER A 81 6.37 25.44 -14.23
C SER A 81 7.44 25.46 -13.12
N TRP A 82 8.01 26.64 -12.84
CA TRP A 82 8.95 26.84 -11.71
C TRP A 82 8.38 26.34 -10.36
N LYS A 83 7.08 26.55 -10.15
CA LYS A 83 6.37 26.03 -8.98
C LYS A 83 6.46 24.48 -8.89
N ASN A 84 6.28 23.78 -10.00
CA ASN A 84 6.33 22.31 -10.05
C ASN A 84 7.76 21.78 -9.85
N ILE A 85 8.75 22.46 -10.42
CA ILE A 85 10.17 22.13 -10.23
C ILE A 85 10.55 22.29 -8.75
N ARG A 86 10.20 23.41 -8.14
CA ARG A 86 10.44 23.64 -6.70
C ARG A 86 9.77 22.59 -5.83
N MET A 87 8.52 22.21 -6.14
CA MET A 87 7.82 21.18 -5.41
C MET A 87 8.53 19.81 -5.55
N GLY A 88 8.95 19.45 -6.77
CA GLY A 88 9.72 18.23 -7.02
C GLY A 88 11.03 18.19 -6.24
N LEU A 89 11.76 19.30 -6.15
CA LEU A 89 13.00 19.39 -5.37
C LEU A 89 12.75 19.25 -3.86
N ILE A 90 11.66 19.82 -3.34
CA ILE A 90 11.25 19.66 -1.94
C ILE A 90 10.91 18.18 -1.66
N MET A 91 10.17 17.54 -2.55
CA MET A 91 9.84 16.10 -2.43
C MET A 91 11.10 15.24 -2.44
N LEU A 92 12.02 15.47 -3.37
CA LEU A 92 13.29 14.75 -3.43
C LEU A 92 14.11 14.93 -2.15
N ARG A 93 14.26 16.15 -1.68
CA ARG A 93 14.95 16.44 -0.41
C ARG A 93 14.34 15.66 0.75
N ASN A 94 13.00 15.65 0.85
CA ASN A 94 12.30 14.94 1.91
C ASN A 94 12.48 13.43 1.80
N ILE A 95 12.44 12.88 0.58
CA ILE A 95 12.67 11.45 0.32
C ILE A 95 14.10 11.07 0.72
N PHE A 96 15.10 11.83 0.26
CA PHE A 96 16.50 11.55 0.59
C PHE A 96 16.76 11.64 2.09
N TRP A 97 16.18 12.62 2.76
CA TRP A 97 16.35 12.77 4.21
C TRP A 97 15.62 11.66 4.98
N LYS A 98 14.32 11.50 4.76
CA LYS A 98 13.51 10.58 5.56
C LYS A 98 13.80 9.11 5.24
N VAL A 99 14.01 8.77 3.97
CA VAL A 99 14.20 7.38 3.53
C VAL A 99 15.67 7.05 3.32
N GLY A 100 16.42 7.96 2.71
CA GLY A 100 17.83 7.72 2.39
C GLY A 100 18.80 7.88 3.56
N VAL A 101 18.47 8.71 4.54
CA VAL A 101 19.33 8.97 5.72
C VAL A 101 18.76 8.31 6.97
N LEU A 102 17.51 8.64 7.31
CA LEU A 102 16.87 8.20 8.55
C LEU A 102 16.20 6.82 8.42
N GLY A 103 15.89 6.37 7.19
CA GLY A 103 15.18 5.12 6.97
C GLY A 103 16.01 3.88 7.34
N ASP A 104 15.37 2.88 7.91
CA ASP A 104 15.97 1.57 8.25
C ASP A 104 16.24 0.71 7.01
N TYR A 105 15.58 1.00 5.87
CA TYR A 105 15.82 0.34 4.58
C TYR A 105 16.64 1.19 3.59
N LYS A 106 17.46 2.09 4.10
CA LYS A 106 18.31 3.00 3.30
C LYS A 106 19.17 2.28 2.25
N ALA A 107 19.70 1.09 2.55
CA ALA A 107 20.49 0.33 1.58
C ALA A 107 19.67 -0.08 0.35
N ALA A 108 18.45 -0.60 0.55
CA ALA A 108 17.53 -0.94 -0.52
C ALA A 108 17.11 0.30 -1.31
N PHE A 109 16.84 1.40 -0.60
CA PHE A 109 16.53 2.69 -1.21
C PHE A 109 17.64 3.19 -2.12
N TRP A 110 18.90 3.24 -1.64
CA TRP A 110 20.01 3.77 -2.44
C TRP A 110 20.33 2.89 -3.65
N LYS A 111 20.21 1.56 -3.52
CA LYS A 111 20.36 0.64 -4.65
C LYS A 111 19.34 0.94 -5.75
N PHE A 112 18.08 1.22 -5.40
CA PHE A 112 17.02 1.62 -6.34
C PHE A 112 17.23 3.03 -6.87
N ALA A 113 17.47 4.01 -5.99
CA ALA A 113 17.61 5.42 -6.32
C ALA A 113 18.78 5.70 -7.25
N ALA A 114 19.95 5.10 -7.01
CA ALA A 114 21.13 5.29 -7.86
C ALA A 114 20.85 4.93 -9.32
N ARG A 115 20.17 3.78 -9.56
CA ARG A 115 19.81 3.36 -10.92
C ARG A 115 18.88 4.34 -11.62
N ARG A 116 17.89 4.90 -10.87
CA ARG A 116 16.92 5.86 -11.42
C ARG A 116 17.58 7.21 -11.70
N LEU A 117 18.43 7.67 -10.79
CA LEU A 117 19.19 8.92 -10.95
C LEU A 117 20.16 8.87 -12.13
N MET A 118 20.92 7.78 -12.27
CA MET A 118 21.83 7.60 -13.42
C MET A 118 21.09 7.60 -14.77
N ARG A 119 19.82 7.21 -14.80
CA ARG A 119 18.97 7.22 -16.00
C ARG A 119 18.17 8.52 -16.17
N GLY A 120 18.29 9.47 -15.24
CA GLY A 120 17.49 10.69 -15.23
C GLY A 120 16.00 10.48 -14.94
N GLU A 121 15.61 9.32 -14.41
CA GLU A 121 14.24 8.89 -14.20
C GLU A 121 13.70 9.37 -12.84
N ILE A 122 13.78 10.69 -12.57
CA ILE A 122 13.44 11.30 -11.27
C ILE A 122 11.97 11.09 -10.90
N GLU A 123 11.06 11.12 -11.89
CA GLU A 123 9.64 10.92 -11.64
C GLU A 123 9.31 9.51 -11.19
N TYR A 124 9.95 8.51 -11.79
CA TYR A 124 9.84 7.12 -11.35
C TYR A 124 10.37 6.95 -9.92
N LEU A 125 11.47 7.64 -9.58
CA LEU A 125 12.02 7.61 -8.24
C LEU A 125 11.02 8.18 -7.23
N ILE A 126 10.51 9.39 -7.46
CA ILE A 126 9.59 10.07 -6.54
C ILE A 126 8.33 9.24 -6.36
N SER A 127 7.65 8.88 -7.46
CA SER A 127 6.38 8.16 -7.40
C SER A 127 6.51 6.79 -6.75
N SER A 128 7.54 6.03 -7.12
CA SER A 128 7.77 4.69 -6.55
C SER A 128 8.06 4.75 -5.05
N ILE A 129 8.91 5.69 -4.60
CA ILE A 129 9.26 5.78 -3.18
C ILE A 129 8.10 6.29 -2.34
N MET A 130 7.31 7.25 -2.83
CA MET A 130 6.11 7.70 -2.11
C MET A 130 5.13 6.57 -1.86
N VAL A 131 4.83 5.78 -2.89
CA VAL A 131 3.93 4.64 -2.76
C VAL A 131 4.56 3.53 -1.92
N ALA A 132 5.86 3.22 -2.14
CA ALA A 132 6.57 2.22 -1.36
C ALA A 132 6.58 2.55 0.14
N GLN A 133 6.86 3.80 0.51
CA GLN A 133 6.88 4.22 1.92
C GLN A 133 5.51 3.98 2.56
N HIS A 134 4.43 4.37 1.90
CA HIS A 134 3.08 4.14 2.40
C HIS A 134 2.77 2.65 2.59
N LEU A 135 3.07 1.82 1.59
CA LEU A 135 2.83 0.38 1.65
C LEU A 135 3.69 -0.32 2.71
N ILE A 136 4.96 0.09 2.87
CA ILE A 136 5.85 -0.47 3.89
C ILE A 136 5.32 -0.14 5.29
N MET A 137 4.93 1.12 5.54
CA MET A 137 4.37 1.53 6.83
C MET A 137 3.07 0.77 7.13
N PHE A 138 2.12 0.78 6.18
CA PHE A 138 0.87 0.03 6.31
C PHE A 138 1.10 -1.46 6.61
N SER A 139 2.03 -2.09 5.89
CA SER A 139 2.35 -3.51 6.09
C SER A 139 2.94 -3.80 7.47
N ARG A 140 3.76 -2.89 7.99
CA ARG A 140 4.33 -3.00 9.35
C ARG A 140 3.24 -2.87 10.40
N ASP A 141 2.41 -1.84 10.29
CA ASP A 141 1.29 -1.63 11.21
C ASP A 141 0.33 -2.84 11.18
N ALA A 142 0.02 -3.33 9.99
CA ALA A 142 -0.82 -4.52 9.81
C ALA A 142 -0.18 -5.79 10.40
N SER A 143 1.13 -5.98 10.22
CA SER A 143 1.85 -7.16 10.75
C SER A 143 1.97 -7.11 12.28
N GLN A 144 2.05 -5.92 12.86
CA GLN A 144 2.07 -5.70 14.31
C GLN A 144 0.68 -5.73 14.95
N GLY A 145 -0.38 -5.75 14.14
CA GLY A 145 -1.75 -5.72 14.63
C GLY A 145 -2.24 -4.37 15.16
N THR A 146 -1.50 -3.29 14.85
CA THR A 146 -1.88 -1.92 15.23
C THR A 146 -2.92 -1.33 14.29
N THR A 147 -3.05 -1.88 13.09
CA THR A 147 -4.06 -1.50 12.10
C THR A 147 -5.00 -2.67 11.86
N SER A 148 -6.30 -2.37 11.70
CA SER A 148 -7.30 -3.35 11.29
C SER A 148 -6.88 -4.09 10.01
N ALA A 149 -7.07 -5.39 9.97
CA ALA A 149 -6.85 -6.21 8.78
C ALA A 149 -7.90 -5.96 7.68
N SER A 150 -8.92 -5.15 7.97
CA SER A 150 -9.93 -4.69 7.03
C SER A 150 -9.69 -3.25 6.64
N TYR A 151 -9.73 -2.96 5.34
CA TYR A 151 -9.75 -1.58 4.83
C TYR A 151 -11.06 -0.86 5.22
N TYR A 152 -12.14 -1.60 5.29
CA TYR A 152 -13.44 -1.15 5.78
C TYR A 152 -13.62 -1.70 7.20
N SER A 153 -13.12 -0.98 8.21
CA SER A 153 -13.55 -1.25 9.57
C SER A 153 -15.06 -0.99 9.63
N MET A 154 -15.82 -1.91 10.19
CA MET A 154 -17.26 -1.70 10.42
C MET A 154 -17.57 -0.64 11.49
N LYS A 155 -16.61 0.11 11.96
CA LYS A 155 -16.86 1.39 12.60
C LYS A 155 -17.35 2.36 11.53
N MET A 156 -18.58 2.19 11.08
CA MET A 156 -19.33 3.32 10.55
C MET A 156 -19.32 4.38 11.65
N PRO A 157 -18.86 5.62 11.37
CA PRO A 157 -19.18 6.71 12.25
C PRO A 157 -20.70 6.70 12.38
N ASP A 158 -21.19 6.76 13.63
CA ASP A 158 -22.60 6.78 13.96
C ASP A 158 -23.35 7.58 12.90
N ALA A 159 -24.33 6.95 12.30
CA ALA A 159 -25.12 7.59 11.25
C ALA A 159 -25.59 8.94 11.77
N VAL A 160 -25.17 10.01 11.10
CA VAL A 160 -25.68 11.35 11.40
C VAL A 160 -27.20 11.24 11.34
N PRO A 161 -27.95 11.54 12.41
CA PRO A 161 -29.40 11.47 12.37
C PRO A 161 -29.85 12.40 11.27
N ALA A 162 -30.65 11.87 10.35
CA ALA A 162 -31.32 12.66 9.32
C ALA A 162 -32.23 13.69 10.02
N GLU A 163 -31.89 14.97 9.91
CA GLU A 163 -32.79 16.08 10.22
C GLU A 163 -33.88 16.23 9.14
#